data_1fe57f8fdbc7ab804e423899f6e68e46
#
_entry.id   1fe57f8fdbc7ab804e423899f6e68e46
#
_cell.length_a   1.000
_cell.length_b   1.000
_cell.length_c   1.000
_cell.angle_alpha   90.00
_cell.angle_beta   90.00
_cell.angle_gamma   90.00
#
_symmetry.space_group_name_H-M   'P 1'
#
loop_
_entity.id
_entity.type
_entity.pdbx_description
1 polymer ?
#
loop_
_entity_poly.entity_id
_entity_poly.type
_entity_poly.pdbx_seq_one_letter_code
_entity_poly.pdbx_strand_id
1 'polypeptide(L)'
;DQLKLELTTLRKDIKTDGRHAEVEYINDWQLDSERRDFTINAIYLDIDGKIFDPQMGTIDLRNNRVKFIGDPLKRIEEDYLRIIRFIRFKIMYNSKVEFTTSQAIKHSLNGIKQISKERILSELLKILDLKNFINLNDSKYLKELFSLIFPEFDKLERLERLKKICSRAQISRDILLATLLIDEKNNHEYFSHKYKISNEIKEKLYLLAKDLKLLKENKDFFNKDLEKNIYLSNKNHLINLNILNFVNNSKYKFKDFSDILKKILQSKAHSFPFDGKYLIQYGMKEGSTLGKVLKIIEDEWIENGFKISNER
;
A
#
# COMPACT_ATOMS: atom_id res chain seq x y z
N ASP A 1 8.26 20.20 -1.62
CA ASP A 1 8.65 19.06 -0.77
C ASP A 1 8.97 19.60 0.62
N GLN A 2 8.22 19.18 1.63
CA GLN A 2 8.54 19.54 3.01
C GLN A 2 9.56 18.53 3.54
N LEU A 3 10.75 19.00 3.93
CA LEU A 3 11.75 18.18 4.59
C LEU A 3 11.25 17.86 6.01
N LYS A 4 11.00 16.59 6.30
CA LYS A 4 10.63 16.14 7.65
C LYS A 4 11.87 15.67 8.37
N LEU A 5 12.21 16.36 9.47
CA LEU A 5 13.32 15.97 10.35
C LEU A 5 12.75 15.33 11.62
N GLU A 6 13.31 14.18 11.99
CA GLU A 6 13.01 13.51 13.25
C GLU A 6 14.18 13.74 14.21
N LEU A 7 13.91 14.38 15.35
CA LEU A 7 14.90 14.63 16.41
C LEU A 7 14.72 13.57 17.50
N THR A 8 15.82 12.94 17.89
CA THR A 8 15.83 11.98 18.99
C THR A 8 17.17 12.07 19.74
N THR A 9 17.15 11.69 21.01
CA THR A 9 18.35 11.60 21.84
C THR A 9 18.95 10.21 21.77
N LEU A 10 20.26 10.10 21.98
CA LEU A 10 20.92 8.81 22.22
C LEU A 10 20.43 8.23 23.53
N ARG A 11 20.20 6.93 23.56
CA ARG A 11 19.69 6.25 24.75
C ARG A 11 20.15 4.79 24.85
N LYS A 12 20.14 4.30 26.07
CA LYS A 12 20.27 2.87 26.38
C LYS A 12 18.93 2.37 26.92
N ASP A 13 18.48 1.22 26.47
CA ASP A 13 17.25 0.61 26.94
C ASP A 13 17.60 -0.22 28.21
N ILE A 14 16.99 0.09 29.37
CA ILE A 14 17.20 -0.60 30.64
C ILE A 14 16.31 -1.84 30.73
N LYS A 15 15.00 -1.64 30.41
CA LYS A 15 14.00 -2.70 30.28
C LYS A 15 13.14 -2.42 29.07
N THR A 16 12.80 -3.44 28.32
CA THR A 16 11.90 -3.34 27.18
C THR A 16 10.88 -4.46 27.18
N ASP A 17 9.62 -4.13 26.89
CA ASP A 17 8.52 -5.06 26.59
C ASP A 17 8.15 -5.09 25.10
N GLY A 18 9.03 -4.55 24.24
CA GLY A 18 8.82 -4.40 22.81
C GLY A 18 8.03 -3.15 22.41
N ARG A 19 7.24 -2.56 23.30
CA ARG A 19 6.45 -1.35 23.03
C ARG A 19 6.96 -0.16 23.84
N HIS A 20 7.27 -0.38 25.10
CA HIS A 20 7.78 0.62 26.02
C HIS A 20 9.16 0.19 26.49
N ALA A 21 10.06 1.12 26.55
CA ALA A 21 11.37 0.94 27.11
C ALA A 21 11.56 1.94 28.25
N GLU A 22 11.98 1.45 29.39
CA GLU A 22 12.59 2.31 30.39
C GLU A 22 13.99 2.65 29.87
N VAL A 23 14.24 3.95 29.64
CA VAL A 23 15.43 4.39 28.91
C VAL A 23 16.30 5.27 29.78
N GLU A 24 17.60 5.15 29.61
CA GLU A 24 18.60 6.06 30.11
C GLU A 24 19.15 6.88 28.95
N TYR A 25 19.14 8.21 29.08
CA TYR A 25 19.73 9.09 28.07
C TYR A 25 21.25 9.09 28.23
N ILE A 26 21.93 8.91 27.11
CA ILE A 26 23.38 8.76 27.06
C ILE A 26 23.99 9.66 26.00
N ASN A 27 25.32 9.85 26.04
CA ASN A 27 26.08 10.54 25.01
C ASN A 27 27.04 9.62 24.27
N ASP A 28 26.78 8.31 24.32
CA ASP A 28 27.64 7.29 23.75
C ASP A 28 26.95 6.62 22.54
N TRP A 29 27.52 6.81 21.36
CA TRP A 29 26.99 6.26 20.11
C TRP A 29 27.20 4.76 20.02
N GLN A 30 28.24 4.22 20.66
CA GLN A 30 28.49 2.76 20.74
C GLN A 30 27.33 2.09 21.47
N LEU A 31 26.99 2.57 22.65
CA LEU A 31 25.91 2.03 23.47
C LEU A 31 24.54 2.21 22.79
N ASP A 32 24.26 3.37 22.12
CA ASP A 32 23.03 3.55 21.36
C ASP A 32 22.93 2.57 20.19
N SER A 33 24.08 2.24 19.55
CA SER A 33 24.11 1.29 18.45
C SER A 33 23.70 -0.13 18.87
N GLU A 34 24.06 -0.55 20.06
CA GLU A 34 23.85 -1.91 20.57
C GLU A 34 22.37 -2.26 20.76
N ARG A 35 21.50 -1.26 21.03
CA ARG A 35 20.06 -1.48 21.16
C ARG A 35 19.32 -1.54 19.82
N ARG A 36 19.95 -1.14 18.71
CA ARG A 36 19.32 -1.13 17.39
C ARG A 36 19.12 -2.55 16.84
N ASP A 37 18.25 -2.70 15.87
CA ASP A 37 17.89 -3.99 15.31
C ASP A 37 18.93 -4.57 14.36
N PHE A 38 19.38 -3.76 13.37
CA PHE A 38 20.27 -4.21 12.30
C PHE A 38 21.53 -3.34 12.22
N THR A 39 22.64 -3.94 11.83
CA THR A 39 23.92 -3.25 11.64
C THR A 39 23.80 -2.04 10.72
N ILE A 40 23.05 -2.17 9.63
CA ILE A 40 22.77 -1.10 8.64
C ILE A 40 21.99 0.08 9.22
N ASN A 41 21.29 -0.09 10.34
CA ASN A 41 20.54 0.94 11.04
C ASN A 41 21.33 1.58 12.18
N ALA A 42 22.59 1.19 12.36
CA ALA A 42 23.50 1.68 13.39
C ALA A 42 24.72 2.42 12.80
N ILE A 43 24.55 3.01 11.63
CA ILE A 43 25.51 3.89 10.97
C ILE A 43 25.14 5.33 11.33
N TYR A 44 26.08 6.08 11.87
CA TYR A 44 25.91 7.47 12.28
C TYR A 44 26.74 8.38 11.39
N LEU A 45 26.24 9.58 11.18
CA LEU A 45 26.92 10.64 10.45
C LEU A 45 26.93 11.89 11.34
N ASP A 46 28.09 12.47 11.58
CA ASP A 46 28.17 13.75 12.27
C ASP A 46 27.90 14.92 11.33
N ILE A 47 27.87 16.14 11.90
CA ILE A 47 27.60 17.36 11.14
C ILE A 47 28.70 17.67 10.12
N ASP A 48 29.92 17.19 10.34
CA ASP A 48 31.08 17.38 9.47
C ASP A 48 31.19 16.28 8.40
N GLY A 49 30.21 15.36 8.36
CA GLY A 49 30.17 14.27 7.40
C GLY A 49 31.04 13.06 7.76
N LYS A 50 31.55 12.99 8.99
CA LYS A 50 32.33 11.84 9.47
C LYS A 50 31.40 10.70 9.87
N ILE A 51 31.71 9.53 9.35
CA ILE A 51 30.92 8.32 9.64
C ILE A 51 31.48 7.66 10.92
N PHE A 52 30.57 7.32 11.83
CA PHE A 52 30.82 6.43 12.96
C PHE A 52 29.97 5.17 12.78
N ASP A 53 30.62 4.00 12.67
CA ASP A 53 30.00 2.73 12.30
C ASP A 53 30.46 1.60 13.23
N PRO A 54 30.00 1.60 14.49
CA PRO A 54 30.48 0.67 15.51
C PRO A 54 30.05 -0.78 15.26
N GLN A 55 29.01 -0.99 14.44
CA GLN A 55 28.47 -2.30 14.14
C GLN A 55 28.85 -2.82 12.74
N MET A 56 29.78 -2.12 12.05
CA MET A 56 30.23 -2.45 10.69
C MET A 56 29.08 -2.51 9.65
N GLY A 57 28.06 -1.70 9.85
CA GLY A 57 26.86 -1.65 8.99
C GLY A 57 27.17 -1.23 7.56
N THR A 58 28.19 -0.38 7.34
CA THR A 58 28.65 0.01 6.00
C THR A 58 29.18 -1.17 5.19
N ILE A 59 29.87 -2.11 5.84
CA ILE A 59 30.34 -3.34 5.20
C ILE A 59 29.16 -4.23 4.83
N ASP A 60 28.19 -4.39 5.73
CA ASP A 60 26.99 -5.18 5.48
C ASP A 60 26.14 -4.57 4.37
N LEU A 61 26.00 -3.24 4.34
CA LEU A 61 25.29 -2.52 3.29
C LEU A 61 25.95 -2.72 1.91
N ARG A 62 27.28 -2.59 1.81
CA ARG A 62 28.02 -2.83 0.56
C ARG A 62 27.87 -4.27 0.04
N ASN A 63 27.74 -5.22 0.96
CA ASN A 63 27.57 -6.64 0.64
C ASN A 63 26.11 -7.08 0.50
N ASN A 64 25.15 -6.13 0.51
CA ASN A 64 23.71 -6.41 0.50
C ASN A 64 23.31 -7.43 1.59
N ARG A 65 23.81 -7.25 2.80
CA ARG A 65 23.48 -8.09 3.96
C ARG A 65 22.59 -7.31 4.93
N VAL A 66 21.56 -7.96 5.44
CA VAL A 66 20.76 -7.48 6.56
C VAL A 66 21.03 -8.40 7.73
N LYS A 67 21.83 -7.90 8.69
CA LYS A 67 22.31 -8.66 9.83
C LYS A 67 21.82 -8.04 11.13
N PHE A 68 21.31 -8.88 12.04
CA PHE A 68 21.00 -8.44 13.40
C PHE A 68 22.25 -8.05 14.16
N ILE A 69 22.16 -7.06 15.03
CA ILE A 69 23.20 -6.71 15.97
C ILE A 69 23.17 -7.72 17.11
N GLY A 70 24.28 -8.44 17.31
CA GLY A 70 24.36 -9.53 18.29
C GLY A 70 23.64 -10.80 17.86
N ASP A 71 23.07 -11.53 18.82
CA ASP A 71 22.38 -12.79 18.58
C ASP A 71 20.97 -12.57 18.00
N PRO A 72 20.65 -13.11 16.81
CA PRO A 72 19.36 -12.89 16.16
C PRO A 72 18.15 -13.36 16.98
N LEU A 73 18.28 -14.49 17.71
CA LEU A 73 17.18 -15.03 18.50
C LEU A 73 16.81 -14.09 19.64
N LYS A 74 17.83 -13.68 20.42
CA LYS A 74 17.63 -12.72 21.52
C LYS A 74 17.03 -11.41 21.03
N ARG A 75 17.54 -10.89 19.89
CA ARG A 75 17.05 -9.63 19.33
C ARG A 75 15.59 -9.70 18.87
N ILE A 76 15.17 -10.84 18.34
CA ILE A 76 13.77 -11.06 17.94
C ILE A 76 12.88 -11.21 19.17
N GLU A 77 13.32 -11.90 20.21
CA GLU A 77 12.57 -12.10 21.46
C GLU A 77 12.34 -10.80 22.24
N GLU A 78 13.25 -9.82 22.13
CA GLU A 78 13.05 -8.47 22.68
C GLU A 78 11.88 -7.72 21.99
N ASP A 79 11.70 -7.89 20.69
CA ASP A 79 10.61 -7.29 19.91
C ASP A 79 10.37 -8.10 18.63
N TYR A 80 9.30 -8.89 18.62
CA TYR A 80 8.93 -9.73 17.48
C TYR A 80 8.62 -8.93 16.19
N LEU A 81 8.36 -7.61 16.27
CA LEU A 81 8.21 -6.75 15.09
C LEU A 81 9.47 -6.75 14.22
N ARG A 82 10.62 -7.03 14.79
CA ARG A 82 11.89 -7.14 14.07
C ARG A 82 11.87 -8.20 12.97
N ILE A 83 11.01 -9.22 13.07
CA ILE A 83 10.79 -10.20 11.98
C ILE A 83 10.19 -9.50 10.75
N ILE A 84 9.17 -8.66 10.95
CA ILE A 84 8.51 -7.93 9.85
C ILE A 84 9.46 -6.88 9.28
N ARG A 85 10.22 -6.20 10.15
CA ARG A 85 11.26 -5.25 9.75
C ARG A 85 12.36 -5.93 8.94
N PHE A 86 12.77 -7.16 9.32
CA PHE A 86 13.72 -7.95 8.54
C PHE A 86 13.22 -8.22 7.12
N ILE A 87 11.94 -8.60 6.95
CA ILE A 87 11.33 -8.76 5.61
C ILE A 87 11.45 -7.47 4.82
N ARG A 88 11.13 -6.32 5.42
CA ARG A 88 11.21 -5.01 4.78
C ARG A 88 12.62 -4.71 4.27
N PHE A 89 13.61 -4.82 5.12
CA PHE A 89 15.00 -4.55 4.73
C PHE A 89 15.55 -5.57 3.74
N LYS A 90 15.17 -6.85 3.89
CA LYS A 90 15.54 -7.87 2.92
C LYS A 90 14.99 -7.58 1.52
N ILE A 91 13.74 -7.13 1.40
CA ILE A 91 13.16 -6.70 0.13
C ILE A 91 13.88 -5.44 -0.39
N MET A 92 14.10 -4.45 0.49
CA MET A 92 14.73 -3.18 0.15
C MET A 92 16.12 -3.36 -0.46
N TYR A 93 16.95 -4.18 0.14
CA TYR A 93 18.34 -4.40 -0.25
C TYR A 93 18.57 -5.67 -1.08
N ASN A 94 17.51 -6.42 -1.39
CA ASN A 94 17.59 -7.74 -2.06
C ASN A 94 18.66 -8.64 -1.42
N SER A 95 18.70 -8.66 -0.08
CA SER A 95 19.76 -9.30 0.68
C SER A 95 19.65 -10.82 0.70
N LYS A 96 20.78 -11.51 0.88
CA LYS A 96 20.81 -12.94 1.21
C LYS A 96 20.35 -13.14 2.66
N VAL A 97 19.85 -14.32 2.98
CA VAL A 97 19.47 -14.70 4.35
C VAL A 97 20.53 -15.60 4.92
N GLU A 98 21.05 -15.23 6.09
CA GLU A 98 21.96 -16.08 6.84
C GLU A 98 21.18 -17.22 7.51
N PHE A 99 21.79 -18.39 7.60
CA PHE A 99 21.16 -19.58 8.17
C PHE A 99 20.71 -19.33 9.63
N THR A 100 21.55 -18.75 10.46
CA THR A 100 21.25 -18.42 11.86
C THR A 100 20.04 -17.50 11.98
N THR A 101 19.97 -16.45 11.17
CA THR A 101 18.82 -15.53 11.10
C THR A 101 17.54 -16.27 10.69
N SER A 102 17.61 -17.15 9.70
CA SER A 102 16.42 -17.90 9.25
C SER A 102 15.91 -18.85 10.31
N GLN A 103 16.78 -19.50 11.08
CA GLN A 103 16.41 -20.37 12.21
C GLN A 103 15.79 -19.57 13.36
N ALA A 104 16.40 -18.45 13.73
CA ALA A 104 15.86 -17.57 14.77
C ALA A 104 14.44 -17.06 14.42
N ILE A 105 14.23 -16.61 13.18
CA ILE A 105 12.92 -16.18 12.69
C ILE A 105 11.91 -17.33 12.77
N LYS A 106 12.27 -18.52 12.27
CA LYS A 106 11.38 -19.68 12.28
C LYS A 106 10.97 -20.07 13.71
N HIS A 107 11.91 -20.05 14.64
CA HIS A 107 11.64 -20.32 16.05
C HIS A 107 10.65 -19.33 16.67
N SER A 108 10.78 -18.06 16.31
CA SER A 108 10.09 -16.95 16.98
C SER A 108 8.80 -16.49 16.28
N LEU A 109 8.37 -17.15 15.17
CA LEU A 109 7.20 -16.72 14.39
C LEU A 109 5.92 -16.58 15.22
N ASN A 110 5.71 -17.45 16.19
CA ASN A 110 4.53 -17.38 17.05
C ASN A 110 4.45 -16.10 17.89
N GLY A 111 5.58 -15.47 18.18
CA GLY A 111 5.65 -14.21 18.91
C GLY A 111 5.00 -13.04 18.20
N ILE A 112 4.84 -13.11 16.86
CA ILE A 112 4.14 -12.08 16.07
C ILE A 112 2.69 -11.89 16.56
N LYS A 113 2.05 -12.90 17.12
CA LYS A 113 0.69 -12.81 17.67
C LYS A 113 0.60 -11.85 18.86
N GLN A 114 1.71 -11.55 19.53
CA GLN A 114 1.78 -10.63 20.67
C GLN A 114 1.88 -9.16 20.26
N ILE A 115 2.18 -8.89 18.97
CA ILE A 115 2.34 -7.54 18.44
C ILE A 115 0.97 -6.93 18.17
N SER A 116 0.81 -5.64 18.51
CA SER A 116 -0.42 -4.91 18.18
C SER A 116 -0.64 -4.81 16.67
N LYS A 117 -1.90 -4.86 16.24
CA LYS A 117 -2.25 -4.83 14.81
C LYS A 117 -1.82 -3.55 14.11
N GLU A 118 -1.81 -2.45 14.85
CA GLU A 118 -1.36 -1.14 14.36
C GLU A 118 0.14 -1.14 14.02
N ARG A 119 0.98 -1.77 14.86
CA ARG A 119 2.42 -1.89 14.61
C ARG A 119 2.68 -2.79 13.41
N ILE A 120 1.98 -3.92 13.32
CA ILE A 120 2.07 -4.84 12.17
C ILE A 120 1.67 -4.11 10.89
N LEU A 121 0.52 -3.40 10.89
CA LEU A 121 0.04 -2.64 9.74
C LEU A 121 1.03 -1.56 9.31
N SER A 122 1.58 -0.82 10.27
CA SER A 122 2.56 0.23 9.97
C SER A 122 3.78 -0.31 9.20
N GLU A 123 4.34 -1.44 9.62
CA GLU A 123 5.48 -2.06 8.91
C GLU A 123 5.04 -2.69 7.58
N LEU A 124 3.85 -3.30 7.52
CA LEU A 124 3.29 -3.84 6.27
C LEU A 124 3.12 -2.74 5.20
N LEU A 125 2.57 -1.58 5.57
CA LEU A 125 2.41 -0.47 4.63
C LEU A 125 3.77 0.02 4.11
N LYS A 126 4.81 0.08 4.96
CA LYS A 126 6.19 0.40 4.52
C LYS A 126 6.75 -0.68 3.57
N ILE A 127 6.41 -1.95 3.76
CA ILE A 127 6.80 -3.04 2.84
C ILE A 127 6.15 -2.84 1.48
N LEU A 128 4.84 -2.52 1.46
CA LEU A 128 4.09 -2.32 0.22
C LEU A 128 4.52 -1.05 -0.54
N ASP A 129 5.12 -0.07 0.12
CA ASP A 129 5.69 1.13 -0.51
C ASP A 129 7.04 0.86 -1.21
N LEU A 130 7.65 -0.31 -0.99
CA LEU A 130 8.92 -0.67 -1.62
C LEU A 130 8.71 -1.06 -3.09
N LYS A 131 9.43 -0.40 -4.00
CA LYS A 131 9.39 -0.73 -5.44
C LYS A 131 9.69 -2.22 -5.70
N ASN A 132 10.59 -2.81 -4.90
CA ASN A 132 11.02 -4.20 -5.03
C ASN A 132 10.00 -5.21 -4.48
N PHE A 133 8.92 -4.76 -3.81
CA PHE A 133 7.90 -5.67 -3.27
C PHE A 133 7.26 -6.55 -4.37
N ILE A 134 7.12 -6.00 -5.56
CA ILE A 134 6.56 -6.74 -6.71
C ILE A 134 7.38 -7.99 -7.08
N ASN A 135 8.63 -8.06 -6.64
CA ASN A 135 9.55 -9.20 -6.84
C ASN A 135 9.54 -10.21 -5.67
N LEU A 136 8.58 -10.10 -4.75
CA LEU A 136 8.50 -10.96 -3.57
C LEU A 136 8.55 -12.45 -3.93
N ASN A 137 7.89 -12.84 -5.02
CA ASN A 137 7.82 -14.23 -5.49
C ASN A 137 9.16 -14.78 -6.04
N ASP A 138 10.13 -13.92 -6.34
CA ASP A 138 11.45 -14.36 -6.85
C ASP A 138 12.27 -15.03 -5.75
N SER A 139 11.89 -14.82 -4.47
CA SER A 139 12.47 -15.48 -3.32
C SER A 139 11.47 -16.43 -2.66
N LYS A 140 11.68 -17.75 -2.80
CA LYS A 140 10.84 -18.77 -2.15
C LYS A 140 10.74 -18.54 -0.64
N TYR A 141 11.88 -18.25 0.01
CA TYR A 141 11.93 -17.98 1.45
C TYR A 141 11.06 -16.77 1.84
N LEU A 142 11.18 -15.65 1.10
CA LEU A 142 10.38 -14.44 1.41
C LEU A 142 8.89 -14.68 1.18
N LYS A 143 8.53 -15.36 0.09
CA LYS A 143 7.14 -15.70 -0.21
C LYS A 143 6.54 -16.54 0.91
N GLU A 144 7.21 -17.62 1.33
CA GLU A 144 6.75 -18.49 2.41
C GLU A 144 6.63 -17.71 3.74
N LEU A 145 7.67 -16.96 4.11
CA LEU A 145 7.66 -16.17 5.34
C LEU A 145 6.54 -15.12 5.35
N PHE A 146 6.38 -14.40 4.24
CA PHE A 146 5.34 -13.39 4.09
C PHE A 146 3.94 -14.02 4.20
N SER A 147 3.70 -15.17 3.55
CA SER A 147 2.43 -15.90 3.62
C SER A 147 2.11 -16.41 5.01
N LEU A 148 3.12 -16.82 5.79
CA LEU A 148 2.93 -17.26 7.19
C LEU A 148 2.50 -16.11 8.10
N ILE A 149 3.04 -14.92 7.88
CA ILE A 149 2.75 -13.73 8.70
C ILE A 149 1.45 -13.06 8.27
N PHE A 150 1.20 -13.01 6.98
CA PHE A 150 0.06 -12.34 6.35
C PHE A 150 -0.78 -13.32 5.52
N PRO A 151 -1.46 -14.29 6.15
CA PRO A 151 -2.23 -15.30 5.43
C PRO A 151 -3.40 -14.72 4.62
N GLU A 152 -3.78 -13.47 4.86
CA GLU A 152 -4.77 -12.74 4.08
C GLU A 152 -4.33 -12.48 2.65
N PHE A 153 -3.02 -12.46 2.39
CA PHE A 153 -2.47 -12.27 1.04
C PHE A 153 -2.28 -13.61 0.34
N ASP A 154 -3.35 -14.35 0.13
CA ASP A 154 -3.34 -15.67 -0.51
C ASP A 154 -3.17 -15.62 -2.03
N LYS A 155 -3.20 -14.42 -2.65
CA LYS A 155 -3.10 -14.19 -4.10
C LYS A 155 -1.75 -13.59 -4.53
N LEU A 156 -0.65 -13.98 -3.88
CA LEU A 156 0.69 -13.47 -4.21
C LEU A 156 1.10 -13.77 -5.66
N GLU A 157 0.56 -14.81 -6.30
CA GLU A 157 0.80 -15.12 -7.72
C GLU A 157 0.37 -14.01 -8.67
N ARG A 158 -0.57 -13.15 -8.25
CA ARG A 158 -1.01 -11.98 -9.04
C ARG A 158 0.11 -10.96 -9.25
N LEU A 159 1.13 -10.91 -8.40
CA LEU A 159 2.30 -10.05 -8.58
C LEU A 159 3.01 -10.35 -9.91
N GLU A 160 3.01 -11.60 -10.38
CA GLU A 160 3.63 -11.94 -11.67
C GLU A 160 2.92 -11.30 -12.87
N ARG A 161 1.61 -11.15 -12.78
CA ARG A 161 0.87 -10.42 -13.81
C ARG A 161 1.07 -8.90 -13.67
N LEU A 162 1.11 -8.42 -12.43
CA LEU A 162 1.33 -7.00 -12.14
C LEU A 162 2.69 -6.52 -12.68
N LYS A 163 3.76 -7.34 -12.56
CA LYS A 163 5.09 -7.06 -13.15
C LYS A 163 5.02 -6.70 -14.64
N LYS A 164 4.14 -7.35 -15.40
CA LYS A 164 4.02 -7.13 -16.85
C LYS A 164 3.54 -5.74 -17.23
N ILE A 165 2.90 -5.02 -16.31
CA ILE A 165 2.32 -3.69 -16.55
C ILE A 165 2.99 -2.56 -15.79
N CYS A 166 3.98 -2.84 -14.91
CA CYS A 166 4.69 -1.82 -14.12
C CYS A 166 5.33 -0.70 -14.95
N SER A 167 5.75 -0.99 -16.18
CA SER A 167 6.31 0.02 -17.09
C SER A 167 5.25 0.92 -17.74
N ARG A 168 3.99 0.57 -17.62
CA ARG A 168 2.86 1.26 -18.27
C ARG A 168 1.92 1.95 -17.30
N ALA A 169 1.89 1.51 -16.04
CA ALA A 169 1.01 2.06 -15.02
C ALA A 169 1.77 2.21 -13.70
N GLN A 170 1.52 3.31 -13.01
CA GLN A 170 2.05 3.51 -11.67
C GLN A 170 1.33 2.57 -10.69
N ILE A 171 2.11 1.73 -10.02
CA ILE A 171 1.58 0.81 -9.03
C ILE A 171 1.70 1.46 -7.65
N SER A 172 0.58 1.94 -7.13
CA SER A 172 0.50 2.50 -5.79
C SER A 172 0.31 1.40 -4.74
N ARG A 173 0.56 1.73 -3.47
CA ARG A 173 0.27 0.86 -2.35
C ARG A 173 -1.19 0.39 -2.31
N ASP A 174 -2.13 1.29 -2.60
CA ASP A 174 -3.57 0.97 -2.58
C ASP A 174 -3.93 -0.08 -3.64
N ILE A 175 -3.32 0.01 -4.83
CA ILE A 175 -3.54 -1.00 -5.88
C ILE A 175 -2.85 -2.32 -5.57
N LEU A 176 -1.71 -2.31 -4.86
CA LEU A 176 -1.10 -3.54 -4.34
C LEU A 176 -2.01 -4.22 -3.32
N LEU A 177 -2.55 -3.47 -2.36
CA LEU A 177 -3.54 -3.99 -1.41
C LEU A 177 -4.76 -4.57 -2.13
N ALA A 178 -5.34 -3.83 -3.08
CA ALA A 178 -6.48 -4.28 -3.85
C ALA A 178 -6.17 -5.55 -4.66
N THR A 179 -4.99 -5.61 -5.30
CA THR A 179 -4.53 -6.78 -6.06
C THR A 179 -4.44 -8.04 -5.21
N LEU A 180 -3.97 -7.90 -3.97
CA LEU A 180 -3.70 -9.02 -3.08
C LEU A 180 -4.92 -9.43 -2.23
N LEU A 181 -5.87 -8.51 -2.00
CA LEU A 181 -6.98 -8.71 -1.06
C LEU A 181 -8.35 -8.85 -1.73
N ILE A 182 -8.57 -8.24 -2.93
CA ILE A 182 -9.89 -8.33 -3.55
C ILE A 182 -10.07 -9.69 -4.21
N ASP A 183 -10.98 -10.46 -3.65
CA ASP A 183 -11.36 -11.79 -4.09
C ASP A 183 -12.89 -12.00 -3.98
N GLU A 184 -13.35 -13.20 -4.27
CA GLU A 184 -14.77 -13.58 -4.18
C GLU A 184 -15.25 -13.83 -2.73
N LYS A 185 -14.31 -13.90 -1.77
CA LYS A 185 -14.57 -14.19 -0.34
C LYS A 185 -14.62 -12.93 0.53
N ASN A 186 -14.57 -11.72 -0.07
CA ASN A 186 -14.52 -10.44 0.62
C ASN A 186 -13.33 -10.31 1.61
N ASN A 187 -12.19 -10.88 1.25
CA ASN A 187 -11.00 -10.87 2.11
C ASN A 187 -10.51 -9.46 2.45
N HIS A 188 -10.75 -8.48 1.56
CA HIS A 188 -10.46 -7.06 1.80
C HIS A 188 -11.27 -6.47 2.97
N GLU A 189 -12.51 -6.93 3.20
CA GLU A 189 -13.33 -6.51 4.35
C GLU A 189 -12.78 -7.10 5.65
N TYR A 190 -12.44 -8.41 5.63
CA TYR A 190 -11.80 -9.06 6.76
C TYR A 190 -10.49 -8.38 7.15
N PHE A 191 -9.61 -8.08 6.18
CA PHE A 191 -8.37 -7.36 6.39
C PHE A 191 -8.62 -5.98 7.01
N SER A 192 -9.59 -5.24 6.47
CA SER A 192 -9.96 -3.91 6.94
C SER A 192 -10.39 -3.92 8.40
N HIS A 193 -11.16 -4.92 8.80
CA HIS A 193 -11.60 -5.10 10.19
C HIS A 193 -10.44 -5.55 11.10
N LYS A 194 -9.64 -6.53 10.66
CA LYS A 194 -8.53 -7.10 11.44
C LYS A 194 -7.47 -6.05 11.79
N TYR A 195 -7.11 -5.19 10.85
CA TYR A 195 -6.04 -4.21 11.01
C TYR A 195 -6.54 -2.79 11.27
N LYS A 196 -7.84 -2.55 11.31
CA LYS A 196 -8.46 -1.23 11.52
C LYS A 196 -7.85 -0.16 10.62
N ILE A 197 -7.78 -0.46 9.32
CA ILE A 197 -7.24 0.47 8.34
C ILE A 197 -8.06 1.77 8.26
N SER A 198 -7.47 2.83 7.71
CA SER A 198 -8.17 4.12 7.57
C SER A 198 -9.44 3.98 6.71
N ASN A 199 -10.45 4.80 7.00
CA ASN A 199 -11.70 4.82 6.23
C ASN A 199 -11.43 5.10 4.74
N GLU A 200 -10.45 5.93 4.43
CA GLU A 200 -10.06 6.23 3.05
C GLU A 200 -9.62 4.96 2.28
N ILE A 201 -8.72 4.16 2.86
CA ILE A 201 -8.26 2.91 2.22
C ILE A 201 -9.41 1.90 2.13
N LYS A 202 -10.21 1.80 3.20
CA LYS A 202 -11.37 0.89 3.24
C LYS A 202 -12.36 1.21 2.13
N GLU A 203 -12.70 2.47 1.93
CA GLU A 203 -13.63 2.92 0.91
C GLU A 203 -13.10 2.66 -0.51
N LYS A 204 -11.81 2.97 -0.75
CA LYS A 204 -11.15 2.66 -2.03
C LYS A 204 -11.21 1.15 -2.36
N LEU A 205 -10.90 0.29 -1.40
CA LEU A 205 -10.96 -1.17 -1.60
C LEU A 205 -12.39 -1.64 -1.88
N TYR A 206 -13.38 -1.11 -1.14
CA TYR A 206 -14.79 -1.42 -1.34
C TYR A 206 -15.28 -1.02 -2.74
N LEU A 207 -15.01 0.22 -3.17
CA LEU A 207 -15.41 0.70 -4.49
C LEU A 207 -14.76 -0.12 -5.61
N LEU A 208 -13.45 -0.42 -5.49
CA LEU A 208 -12.76 -1.26 -6.47
C LEU A 208 -13.34 -2.69 -6.53
N ALA A 209 -13.69 -3.27 -5.38
CA ALA A 209 -14.29 -4.61 -5.34
C ALA A 209 -15.69 -4.61 -5.96
N LYS A 210 -16.51 -3.60 -5.65
CA LYS A 210 -17.86 -3.39 -6.22
C LYS A 210 -17.79 -3.26 -7.74
N ASP A 211 -16.94 -2.36 -8.23
CA ASP A 211 -16.87 -2.06 -9.67
C ASP A 211 -16.21 -3.20 -10.45
N LEU A 212 -15.33 -3.98 -9.83
CA LEU A 212 -14.80 -5.19 -10.45
C LEU A 212 -15.89 -6.26 -10.68
N LYS A 213 -16.92 -6.33 -9.81
CA LYS A 213 -18.10 -7.17 -10.03
C LYS A 213 -18.95 -6.63 -11.19
N LEU A 214 -19.24 -5.33 -11.18
CA LEU A 214 -19.99 -4.68 -12.26
C LEU A 214 -19.29 -4.84 -13.63
N LEU A 215 -17.98 -4.73 -13.67
CA LEU A 215 -17.21 -4.92 -14.90
C LEU A 215 -17.35 -6.34 -15.49
N LYS A 216 -17.53 -7.37 -14.64
CA LYS A 216 -17.77 -8.75 -15.11
C LYS A 216 -19.15 -8.91 -15.76
N GLU A 217 -20.12 -8.12 -15.33
CA GLU A 217 -21.52 -8.19 -15.78
C GLU A 217 -21.79 -7.26 -16.96
N ASN A 218 -21.14 -6.10 -17.01
CA ASN A 218 -21.34 -5.06 -18.02
C ASN A 218 -20.19 -5.02 -19.04
N LYS A 219 -20.42 -5.52 -20.25
CA LYS A 219 -19.43 -5.51 -21.35
C LYS A 219 -19.13 -4.10 -21.87
N ASP A 220 -20.04 -3.16 -21.70
CA ASP A 220 -19.90 -1.77 -22.16
C ASP A 220 -19.21 -0.85 -21.16
N PHE A 221 -18.85 -1.36 -19.97
CA PHE A 221 -18.26 -0.59 -18.87
C PHE A 221 -17.06 0.27 -19.29
N PHE A 222 -16.13 -0.27 -20.07
CA PHE A 222 -14.96 0.44 -20.62
C PHE A 222 -15.16 0.89 -22.08
N ASN A 223 -16.36 0.77 -22.62
CA ASN A 223 -16.69 1.16 -24.01
C ASN A 223 -17.71 2.31 -24.00
N LYS A 224 -18.98 2.01 -24.16
CA LYS A 224 -20.05 3.03 -24.25
C LYS A 224 -20.18 3.83 -22.95
N ASP A 225 -20.01 3.18 -21.80
CA ASP A 225 -20.19 3.81 -20.49
C ASP A 225 -18.88 4.47 -19.94
N LEU A 226 -17.81 4.48 -20.71
CA LEU A 226 -16.51 4.93 -20.21
C LEU A 226 -16.53 6.36 -19.69
N GLU A 227 -17.08 7.31 -20.44
CA GLU A 227 -17.13 8.72 -20.04
C GLU A 227 -18.04 8.92 -18.83
N LYS A 228 -19.18 8.21 -18.78
CA LYS A 228 -20.06 8.16 -17.62
C LYS A 228 -19.33 7.65 -16.38
N ASN A 229 -18.60 6.55 -16.51
CA ASN A 229 -17.85 5.97 -15.40
C ASN A 229 -16.68 6.86 -14.94
N ILE A 230 -16.03 7.59 -15.87
CA ILE A 230 -15.01 8.61 -15.51
C ILE A 230 -15.64 9.73 -14.70
N TYR A 231 -16.82 10.20 -15.08
CA TYR A 231 -17.53 11.26 -14.37
C TYR A 231 -17.95 10.82 -12.96
N LEU A 232 -18.53 9.63 -12.84
CA LEU A 232 -19.04 9.11 -11.56
C LEU A 232 -17.95 8.73 -10.56
N SER A 233 -16.76 8.37 -11.03
CA SER A 233 -15.65 7.98 -10.16
C SER A 233 -14.42 8.89 -10.31
N ASN A 234 -13.59 8.67 -11.26
CA ASN A 234 -12.49 9.46 -11.80
C ASN A 234 -11.56 8.55 -12.63
N LYS A 235 -10.66 9.17 -13.41
CA LYS A 235 -9.72 8.42 -14.25
C LYS A 235 -8.80 7.47 -13.44
N ASN A 236 -8.30 7.90 -12.29
CA ASN A 236 -7.39 7.08 -11.47
C ASN A 236 -8.08 5.83 -10.96
N HIS A 237 -9.35 5.94 -10.54
CA HIS A 237 -10.14 4.78 -10.14
C HIS A 237 -10.30 3.77 -11.29
N LEU A 238 -10.62 4.24 -12.50
CA LEU A 238 -10.77 3.37 -13.67
C LEU A 238 -9.44 2.74 -14.13
N ILE A 239 -8.32 3.46 -14.01
CA ILE A 239 -6.98 2.89 -14.25
C ILE A 239 -6.74 1.75 -13.26
N ASN A 240 -7.01 1.96 -11.98
CA ASN A 240 -6.86 0.94 -10.95
C ASN A 240 -7.77 -0.27 -11.19
N LEU A 241 -9.00 -0.03 -11.61
CA LEU A 241 -9.95 -1.09 -11.97
C LEU A 241 -9.48 -1.89 -13.20
N ASN A 242 -8.91 -1.23 -14.21
CA ASN A 242 -8.30 -1.88 -15.37
C ASN A 242 -7.11 -2.76 -14.96
N ILE A 243 -6.25 -2.27 -14.04
CA ILE A 243 -5.15 -3.05 -13.45
C ILE A 243 -5.71 -4.29 -12.75
N LEU A 244 -6.71 -4.12 -11.88
CA LEU A 244 -7.34 -5.23 -11.17
C LEU A 244 -7.97 -6.25 -12.11
N ASN A 245 -8.65 -5.81 -13.15
CA ASN A 245 -9.18 -6.71 -14.17
C ASN A 245 -8.06 -7.51 -14.84
N PHE A 246 -6.96 -6.85 -15.20
CA PHE A 246 -5.81 -7.52 -15.81
C PHE A 246 -5.21 -8.59 -14.90
N VAL A 247 -5.03 -8.31 -13.60
CA VAL A 247 -4.39 -9.28 -12.70
C VAL A 247 -5.32 -10.42 -12.29
N ASN A 248 -6.64 -10.20 -12.26
CA ASN A 248 -7.64 -11.20 -11.87
C ASN A 248 -8.14 -12.06 -13.02
N ASN A 249 -8.12 -11.57 -14.26
CA ASN A 249 -8.70 -12.25 -15.42
C ASN A 249 -7.60 -12.74 -16.36
N SER A 250 -7.32 -14.05 -16.36
CA SER A 250 -6.29 -14.64 -17.22
C SER A 250 -6.58 -14.49 -18.72
N LYS A 251 -7.85 -14.37 -19.11
CA LYS A 251 -8.28 -14.18 -20.50
C LYS A 251 -8.05 -12.72 -20.97
N TYR A 252 -7.97 -11.75 -20.05
CA TYR A 252 -7.71 -10.35 -20.36
C TYR A 252 -6.22 -10.16 -20.65
N LYS A 253 -5.90 -9.87 -21.91
CA LYS A 253 -4.51 -9.84 -22.40
C LYS A 253 -3.88 -8.46 -22.21
N PHE A 254 -2.58 -8.39 -22.29
CA PHE A 254 -1.82 -7.14 -22.20
C PHE A 254 -2.26 -6.10 -23.25
N LYS A 255 -2.61 -6.54 -24.46
CA LYS A 255 -3.15 -5.66 -25.51
C LYS A 255 -4.44 -4.99 -25.03
N ASP A 256 -5.39 -5.77 -24.52
CA ASP A 256 -6.69 -5.27 -24.04
C ASP A 256 -6.50 -4.26 -22.92
N PHE A 257 -5.61 -4.56 -21.95
CA PHE A 257 -5.23 -3.64 -20.88
C PHE A 257 -4.69 -2.32 -21.42
N SER A 258 -3.76 -2.37 -22.39
CA SER A 258 -3.12 -1.18 -22.97
C SER A 258 -4.11 -0.33 -23.76
N ASP A 259 -5.00 -0.96 -24.52
CA ASP A 259 -6.01 -0.28 -25.31
C ASP A 259 -7.02 0.46 -24.41
N ILE A 260 -7.47 -0.19 -23.32
CA ILE A 260 -8.35 0.45 -22.34
C ILE A 260 -7.63 1.56 -21.57
N LEU A 261 -6.38 1.35 -21.15
CA LEU A 261 -5.59 2.40 -20.50
C LEU A 261 -5.49 3.65 -21.38
N LYS A 262 -5.19 3.46 -22.67
CA LYS A 262 -5.13 4.56 -23.64
C LYS A 262 -6.47 5.29 -23.78
N LYS A 263 -7.58 4.55 -23.86
CA LYS A 263 -8.93 5.13 -23.90
C LYS A 263 -9.22 6.00 -22.66
N ILE A 264 -8.94 5.48 -21.44
CA ILE A 264 -9.15 6.23 -20.19
C ILE A 264 -8.35 7.53 -20.18
N LEU A 265 -7.06 7.46 -20.57
CA LEU A 265 -6.18 8.63 -20.57
C LEU A 265 -6.64 9.69 -21.59
N GLN A 266 -7.12 9.29 -22.77
CA GLN A 266 -7.58 10.17 -23.84
C GLN A 266 -9.00 10.71 -23.65
N SER A 267 -9.85 10.06 -22.84
CA SER A 267 -11.23 10.48 -22.60
C SER A 267 -11.28 11.86 -21.94
N LYS A 268 -12.31 12.64 -22.28
CA LYS A 268 -12.55 13.94 -21.64
C LYS A 268 -13.08 13.75 -20.22
N ALA A 269 -12.70 14.65 -19.34
CA ALA A 269 -13.36 14.81 -18.05
C ALA A 269 -14.48 15.81 -18.23
N HIS A 270 -15.72 15.40 -17.95
CA HIS A 270 -16.87 16.28 -17.96
C HIS A 270 -17.05 16.94 -16.59
N SER A 271 -17.60 18.15 -16.56
CA SER A 271 -18.04 18.82 -15.33
C SER A 271 -19.48 19.25 -15.51
N PHE A 272 -20.30 18.97 -14.51
CA PHE A 272 -21.72 19.37 -14.55
C PHE A 272 -21.81 20.90 -14.57
N PRO A 273 -22.52 21.50 -15.54
CA PRO A 273 -22.49 22.94 -15.76
C PRO A 273 -23.42 23.73 -14.83
N PHE A 274 -24.27 23.07 -14.03
CA PHE A 274 -25.21 23.73 -13.17
C PHE A 274 -24.86 23.58 -11.70
N ASP A 275 -25.13 24.60 -10.90
CA ASP A 275 -25.01 24.57 -9.46
C ASP A 275 -26.30 25.06 -8.78
N GLY A 276 -26.32 25.05 -7.45
CA GLY A 276 -27.48 25.52 -6.69
C GLY A 276 -27.83 26.97 -6.97
N LYS A 277 -26.84 27.83 -7.22
CA LYS A 277 -27.05 29.24 -7.51
C LYS A 277 -27.78 29.44 -8.82
N TYR A 278 -27.49 28.62 -9.83
CA TYR A 278 -28.20 28.65 -11.11
C TYR A 278 -29.69 28.43 -10.92
N LEU A 279 -30.09 27.39 -10.17
CA LEU A 279 -31.52 27.10 -9.95
C LEU A 279 -32.21 28.17 -9.09
N ILE A 280 -31.52 28.79 -8.16
CA ILE A 280 -32.04 29.89 -7.33
C ILE A 280 -32.36 31.10 -8.22
N GLN A 281 -31.51 31.41 -9.21
CA GLN A 281 -31.77 32.48 -10.20
C GLN A 281 -33.06 32.26 -11.00
N TYR A 282 -33.50 31.00 -11.19
CA TYR A 282 -34.74 30.62 -11.82
C TYR A 282 -35.91 30.44 -10.84
N GLY A 283 -35.81 30.97 -9.61
CA GLY A 283 -36.87 31.05 -8.64
C GLY A 283 -37.01 29.87 -7.68
N MET A 284 -36.07 28.92 -7.68
CA MET A 284 -36.08 27.86 -6.68
C MET A 284 -35.61 28.36 -5.32
N LYS A 285 -36.28 27.92 -4.26
CA LYS A 285 -35.90 28.23 -2.88
C LYS A 285 -34.80 27.29 -2.41
N GLU A 286 -33.88 27.79 -1.57
CA GLU A 286 -32.89 26.98 -0.90
C GLU A 286 -33.55 25.87 -0.05
N GLY A 287 -32.97 24.67 -0.08
CA GLY A 287 -33.44 23.54 0.71
C GLY A 287 -33.18 22.18 0.05
N SER A 288 -33.69 21.13 0.68
CA SER A 288 -33.48 19.75 0.23
C SER A 288 -34.04 19.46 -1.16
N THR A 289 -35.10 20.20 -1.57
CA THR A 289 -35.73 20.08 -2.91
C THR A 289 -34.78 20.52 -4.02
N LEU A 290 -34.00 21.59 -3.80
CA LEU A 290 -33.01 22.10 -4.76
C LEU A 290 -31.97 21.04 -5.09
N GLY A 291 -31.42 20.35 -4.06
CA GLY A 291 -30.46 19.27 -4.26
C GLY A 291 -31.05 18.08 -5.05
N LYS A 292 -32.32 17.75 -4.81
CA LYS A 292 -33.02 16.68 -5.56
C LYS A 292 -33.18 17.03 -7.03
N VAL A 293 -33.58 18.27 -7.33
CA VAL A 293 -33.76 18.73 -8.72
C VAL A 293 -32.42 18.79 -9.44
N LEU A 294 -31.35 19.32 -8.79
CA LEU A 294 -30.02 19.29 -9.36
C LEU A 294 -29.58 17.86 -9.70
N LYS A 295 -29.87 16.89 -8.82
CA LYS A 295 -29.53 15.50 -9.07
C LYS A 295 -30.27 14.90 -10.26
N ILE A 296 -31.55 15.21 -10.41
CA ILE A 296 -32.36 14.77 -11.58
C ILE A 296 -31.76 15.34 -12.88
N ILE A 297 -31.45 16.65 -12.90
CA ILE A 297 -30.86 17.30 -14.09
C ILE A 297 -29.48 16.70 -14.40
N GLU A 298 -28.68 16.43 -13.38
CA GLU A 298 -27.37 15.78 -13.54
C GLU A 298 -27.49 14.38 -14.15
N ASP A 299 -28.44 13.57 -13.64
CA ASP A 299 -28.66 12.22 -14.12
C ASP A 299 -29.15 12.23 -15.59
N GLU A 300 -30.10 13.13 -15.96
CA GLU A 300 -30.53 13.33 -17.35
C GLU A 300 -29.36 13.79 -18.25
N TRP A 301 -28.55 14.72 -17.78
CA TRP A 301 -27.39 15.21 -18.52
C TRP A 301 -26.36 14.09 -18.80
N ILE A 302 -26.11 13.22 -17.82
CA ILE A 302 -25.25 12.04 -17.98
C ILE A 302 -25.87 11.09 -19.03
N GLU A 303 -27.15 10.80 -18.93
CA GLU A 303 -27.87 9.87 -19.86
C GLU A 303 -27.92 10.39 -21.28
N ASN A 304 -27.99 11.71 -21.47
CA ASN A 304 -27.94 12.38 -22.77
C ASN A 304 -26.52 12.55 -23.33
N GLY A 305 -25.50 11.82 -22.78
CA GLY A 305 -24.14 11.87 -23.25
C GLY A 305 -23.48 13.23 -23.02
N PHE A 306 -23.72 13.83 -21.83
CA PHE A 306 -23.18 15.12 -21.38
C PHE A 306 -23.59 16.32 -22.26
N LYS A 307 -24.76 16.24 -22.83
CA LYS A 307 -25.34 17.32 -23.62
C LYS A 307 -26.59 17.89 -22.92
N ILE A 308 -26.73 19.20 -23.03
CA ILE A 308 -27.94 19.89 -22.60
C ILE A 308 -28.83 19.98 -23.83
N SER A 309 -30.08 19.47 -23.74
CA SER A 309 -31.06 19.72 -24.80
C SER A 309 -31.68 21.09 -24.55
N ASN A 310 -31.62 21.97 -25.55
CA ASN A 310 -32.23 23.32 -25.48
C ASN A 310 -33.77 23.29 -25.57
N GLU A 311 -34.41 22.13 -25.54
CA GLU A 311 -35.84 21.96 -25.77
C GLU A 311 -36.64 21.63 -24.49
N ARG A 312 -36.25 22.17 -23.32
CA ARG A 312 -37.14 22.11 -22.12
C ARG A 312 -36.96 23.34 -21.26
#